data_b7bbe82bee98c72cd33ee6302e9ecae1
#
_entry.id   b7bbe82bee98c72cd33ee6302e9ecae1
#
_cell.length_a   1.000
_cell.length_b   1.000
_cell.length_c   1.000
_cell.angle_alpha   90.00
_cell.angle_beta   90.00
_cell.angle_gamma   90.00
#
_symmetry.space_group_name_H-M   'P 1'
#
loop_
_entity.id
_entity.type
_entity.pdbx_description
1 polymer ?
#
loop_
_entity_poly.entity_id
_entity_poly.type
_entity_poly.pdbx_seq_one_letter_code
_entity_poly.pdbx_strand_id
1 'polypeptide(L)'
;MRSAPSRWHEHPGLRRAGGGFELVRYEHDKFVGPFRKTRYHNREFELHPGDSIYVYTDGVPEAADSSEGMFGEEGLTDALNRHADAEPKELIGHVHDAIYRFMGSAEQFDDITMLCLRYYGAQDPEKL
;
A
#
# COMPACT_ATOMS: atom_id res chain seq x y z
N MET A 1 -9.51 0.44 -23.78
CA MET A 1 -9.08 0.75 -23.23
C MET A 1 -9.25 0.47 -22.07
N ARG A 2 -8.96 0.53 -21.46
CA ARG A 2 -9.11 0.17 -20.41
C ARG A 2 -9.49 1.02 -19.50
N SER A 3 -10.34 0.89 -18.89
CA SER A 3 -10.72 1.73 -17.99
C SER A 3 -9.83 1.71 -16.88
N ALA A 4 -9.72 2.70 -16.24
CA ALA A 4 -8.90 2.75 -15.18
C ALA A 4 -9.64 2.58 -14.01
N PRO A 5 -9.72 1.55 -13.55
CA PRO A 5 -10.52 1.29 -12.45
C PRO A 5 -10.06 1.99 -11.25
N SER A 6 -9.70 1.34 -10.31
CA SER A 6 -9.37 1.90 -9.05
C SER A 6 -8.02 2.52 -9.09
N ARG A 7 -7.84 3.61 -8.40
CA ARG A 7 -6.52 4.18 -8.31
C ARG A 7 -5.71 3.53 -7.23
N TRP A 8 -6.31 2.76 -6.38
CA TRP A 8 -5.55 2.10 -5.34
C TRP A 8 -4.98 0.81 -5.87
N HIS A 9 -3.75 0.54 -5.48
CA HIS A 9 -3.08 -0.65 -5.94
C HIS A 9 -3.72 -1.85 -5.28
N GLU A 10 -3.71 -2.97 -5.97
CA GLU A 10 -4.41 -4.11 -5.46
C GLU A 10 -3.63 -4.91 -4.45
N HIS A 11 -2.38 -4.60 -4.17
CA HIS A 11 -1.60 -5.37 -3.23
C HIS A 11 -1.22 -4.51 -2.03
N PRO A 12 -2.14 -4.35 -1.09
CA PRO A 12 -1.81 -3.52 0.06
C PRO A 12 -0.74 -4.17 0.93
N GLY A 13 -0.04 -3.35 1.68
CA GLY A 13 0.92 -3.85 2.64
C GLY A 13 0.22 -4.17 3.94
N LEU A 14 0.52 -5.32 4.52
CA LEU A 14 -0.06 -5.71 5.78
C LEU A 14 1.06 -6.06 6.72
N ARG A 15 0.99 -5.56 7.95
CA ARG A 15 1.96 -5.86 8.96
C ARG A 15 1.24 -6.37 10.18
N ARG A 16 1.60 -7.56 10.63
CA ARG A 16 1.08 -8.03 11.90
C ARG A 16 1.94 -7.43 13.00
N ALA A 17 1.34 -7.25 14.15
CA ALA A 17 2.04 -6.60 15.25
C ALA A 17 3.36 -7.29 15.50
N GLY A 18 4.42 -6.51 15.58
CA GLY A 18 5.75 -7.03 15.81
C GLY A 18 6.44 -7.60 14.61
N GLY A 19 5.79 -7.63 13.45
CA GLY A 19 6.40 -8.19 12.26
C GLY A 19 6.79 -7.13 11.25
N GLY A 20 7.03 -7.56 10.03
CA GLY A 20 7.31 -6.66 8.94
C GLY A 20 6.12 -6.56 8.01
N PHE A 21 6.23 -5.66 7.05
CA PHE A 21 5.19 -5.50 6.05
C PHE A 21 5.39 -6.52 4.94
N GLU A 22 4.27 -7.04 4.47
CA GLU A 22 4.26 -7.90 3.30
C GLU A 22 3.16 -7.40 2.40
N LEU A 23 3.36 -7.45 1.11
CA LEU A 23 2.31 -7.08 0.19
C LEU A 23 1.38 -8.27 0.03
N VAL A 24 0.11 -8.02 0.26
CA VAL A 24 -0.87 -9.09 0.18
C VAL A 24 -1.32 -9.21 -1.25
N ARG A 25 -1.10 -10.37 -1.83
CA ARG A 25 -1.44 -10.56 -3.21
C ARG A 25 -2.70 -11.35 -3.30
N TYR A 26 -3.62 -10.86 -4.09
CA TYR A 26 -4.87 -11.53 -4.28
C TYR A 26 -4.79 -12.32 -5.55
N GLU A 27 -5.46 -13.43 -5.56
CA GLU A 27 -5.65 -14.09 -6.82
C GLU A 27 -6.70 -13.34 -7.54
N HIS A 28 -6.45 -13.07 -8.79
CA HIS A 28 -7.45 -12.42 -9.58
C HIS A 28 -8.59 -13.36 -9.81
N ASP A 29 -9.77 -12.83 -9.87
CA ASP A 29 -10.87 -13.62 -10.16
C ASP A 29 -10.81 -14.06 -11.52
N LYS A 30 -11.01 -15.32 -11.74
CA LYS A 30 -11.13 -15.75 -13.05
C LYS A 30 -12.44 -15.32 -13.56
N PHE A 31 -12.47 -14.96 -14.79
CA PHE A 31 -13.73 -14.60 -15.38
C PHE A 31 -14.59 -15.81 -15.40
N VAL A 32 -15.77 -15.67 -14.91
CA VAL A 32 -16.67 -16.77 -14.87
C VAL A 32 -17.89 -16.46 -15.65
N GLY A 33 -17.77 -15.81 -16.70
CA GLY A 33 -18.90 -15.58 -17.54
C GLY A 33 -19.67 -14.36 -17.15
N PRO A 34 -20.81 -14.18 -17.71
CA PRO A 34 -21.52 -12.94 -17.55
C PRO A 34 -22.00 -12.69 -16.14
N PHE A 35 -21.93 -13.75 -15.34
CA PHE A 35 -22.41 -13.49 -14.05
C PHE A 35 -21.39 -12.97 -13.16
N ARG A 36 -20.21 -12.82 -13.62
CA ARG A 36 -19.27 -12.44 -12.76
C ARG A 36 -19.59 -11.26 -12.09
N LYS A 37 -20.42 -10.71 -12.44
CA LYS A 37 -20.86 -9.74 -11.86
C LYS A 37 -20.14 -8.97 -11.14
N THR A 38 -19.48 -8.88 -11.21
CA THR A 38 -19.01 -8.05 -10.69
C THR A 38 -18.57 -7.87 -9.64
N ARG A 39 -18.34 -8.22 -9.29
CA ARG A 39 -18.11 -8.07 -8.33
C ARG A 39 -17.02 -7.74 -7.82
N TYR A 40 -16.93 -7.11 -7.09
CA TYR A 40 -15.94 -6.82 -6.34
C TYR A 40 -15.72 -7.87 -5.42
N HIS A 41 -14.60 -8.36 -5.27
CA HIS A 41 -14.33 -9.21 -4.25
C HIS A 41 -14.14 -8.45 -3.07
N ASN A 42 -14.80 -8.66 -2.05
CA ASN A 42 -14.57 -8.08 -0.78
C ASN A 42 -13.48 -8.83 -0.16
N ARG A 43 -12.31 -8.27 -0.11
CA ARG A 43 -11.25 -8.89 0.61
C ARG A 43 -11.33 -8.42 2.01
N GLU A 44 -11.38 -9.33 2.94
CA GLU A 44 -11.49 -8.99 4.33
C GLU A 44 -10.24 -9.39 5.04
N PHE A 45 -9.70 -8.48 5.85
CA PHE A 45 -8.60 -8.78 6.69
C PHE A 45 -9.06 -8.67 8.09
N GLU A 46 -8.69 -9.62 8.92
CA GLU A 46 -8.97 -9.50 10.32
C GLU A 46 -7.78 -8.83 10.94
N LEU A 47 -7.98 -7.67 11.53
CA LEU A 47 -6.90 -6.93 12.14
C LEU A 47 -6.93 -7.10 13.63
N HIS A 48 -5.78 -7.38 14.21
CA HIS A 48 -5.62 -7.46 15.64
C HIS A 48 -4.87 -6.21 16.11
N PRO A 49 -4.95 -5.89 17.38
CA PRO A 49 -4.28 -4.68 17.86
C PRO A 49 -2.80 -4.68 17.50
N GLY A 50 -2.35 -3.58 16.94
CA GLY A 50 -0.97 -3.43 16.52
C GLY A 50 -0.75 -3.75 15.06
N ASP A 51 -1.74 -4.31 14.37
CA ASP A 51 -1.59 -4.59 12.96
C ASP A 51 -1.76 -3.33 12.15
N SER A 52 -1.11 -3.26 11.01
CA SER A 52 -1.16 -2.08 10.15
C SER A 52 -1.47 -2.46 8.72
N ILE A 53 -2.15 -1.57 8.03
CA ILE A 53 -2.41 -1.72 6.62
C ILE A 53 -1.90 -0.47 5.91
N TYR A 54 -1.28 -0.67 4.76
CA TYR A 54 -0.74 0.42 3.97
C TYR A 54 -1.27 0.27 2.56
N VAL A 55 -1.94 1.29 2.06
CA VAL A 55 -2.46 1.27 0.70
C VAL A 55 -1.90 2.46 -0.05
N TYR A 56 -1.82 2.33 -1.36
CA TYR A 56 -1.14 3.31 -2.17
C TYR A 56 -1.65 3.25 -3.58
N THR A 57 -1.41 4.31 -4.33
CA THR A 57 -1.79 4.34 -5.73
C THR A 57 -0.60 3.93 -6.57
N ASP A 58 -0.83 3.71 -7.86
CA ASP A 58 0.20 3.22 -8.77
C ASP A 58 1.37 4.16 -8.89
N GLY A 59 1.19 5.42 -8.54
CA GLY A 59 2.31 6.34 -8.59
C GLY A 59 3.46 5.94 -7.69
N VAL A 60 3.20 5.09 -6.68
CA VAL A 60 4.28 4.66 -5.80
C VAL A 60 5.18 3.63 -6.47
N PRO A 61 4.67 2.44 -6.87
CA PRO A 61 5.57 1.48 -7.48
C PRO A 61 6.05 1.92 -8.86
N GLU A 62 5.33 2.80 -9.52
CA GLU A 62 5.72 3.23 -10.85
C GLU A 62 6.60 4.46 -10.84
N ALA A 63 6.95 4.99 -9.67
CA ALA A 63 7.89 6.09 -9.61
C ALA A 63 9.20 5.66 -10.26
N ALA A 64 9.72 6.50 -11.13
CA ALA A 64 10.87 6.12 -11.93
C ALA A 64 12.04 7.05 -11.69
N ASP A 65 13.24 6.52 -11.82
CA ASP A 65 14.41 7.33 -11.74
C ASP A 65 14.77 7.83 -13.14
N SER A 66 15.86 8.53 -13.27
CA SER A 66 16.21 9.13 -14.54
C SER A 66 16.67 8.10 -15.57
N SER A 67 16.91 6.87 -15.16
CA SER A 67 17.25 5.80 -16.07
C SER A 67 16.04 4.94 -16.38
N GLU A 68 14.87 5.39 -15.99
CA GLU A 68 13.61 4.69 -16.22
C GLU A 68 13.47 3.40 -15.42
N GLY A 69 14.30 3.22 -14.40
CA GLY A 69 14.05 2.15 -13.46
C GLY A 69 12.90 2.53 -12.56
N MET A 70 12.14 1.55 -12.09
CA MET A 70 10.96 1.82 -11.28
C MET A 70 11.22 1.46 -9.83
N PHE A 71 10.61 2.24 -8.94
CA PHE A 71 10.71 1.98 -7.51
C PHE A 71 10.21 0.58 -7.21
N GLY A 72 9.06 0.25 -7.76
CA GLY A 72 8.54 -1.10 -7.71
C GLY A 72 8.03 -1.52 -6.36
N GLU A 73 7.48 -2.70 -6.33
CA GLU A 73 7.00 -3.25 -5.07
C GLU A 73 8.15 -3.60 -4.16
N GLU A 74 9.29 -3.96 -4.73
CA GLU A 74 10.44 -4.25 -3.89
C GLU A 74 10.93 -3.01 -3.18
N GLY A 75 10.98 -1.88 -3.89
CA GLY A 75 11.39 -0.64 -3.26
C GLY A 75 10.43 -0.24 -2.16
N LEU A 76 9.14 -0.42 -2.41
CA LEU A 76 8.14 -0.09 -1.42
C LEU A 76 8.27 -0.97 -0.20
N THR A 77 8.37 -2.28 -0.38
CA THR A 77 8.47 -3.20 0.73
C THR A 77 9.72 -2.91 1.56
N ASP A 78 10.81 -2.64 0.87
CA ASP A 78 12.05 -2.32 1.54
C ASP A 78 11.91 -1.06 2.37
N ALA A 79 11.31 -0.03 1.80
CA ALA A 79 11.13 1.22 2.52
C ALA A 79 10.22 1.04 3.72
N LEU A 80 9.15 0.28 3.56
CA LEU A 80 8.25 0.04 4.69
C LEU A 80 8.96 -0.71 5.79
N ASN A 81 9.78 -1.69 5.43
CA ASN A 81 10.38 -2.54 6.45
C ASN A 81 11.57 -1.92 7.15
N ARG A 82 12.15 -0.88 6.56
CA ARG A 82 13.20 -0.19 7.27
C ARG A 82 12.67 0.53 8.48
N HIS A 83 11.38 0.87 8.47
CA HIS A 83 10.79 1.61 9.55
C HIS A 83 9.46 1.00 9.97
N ALA A 84 9.43 -0.31 10.02
CA ALA A 84 8.16 -1.01 10.23
C ALA A 84 7.46 -0.63 11.53
N ASP A 85 8.25 -0.26 12.55
CA ASP A 85 7.65 0.08 13.83
C ASP A 85 7.20 1.52 13.94
N ALA A 86 7.46 2.33 12.93
CA ALA A 86 7.13 3.74 13.02
C ALA A 86 5.63 3.95 13.05
N GLU A 87 5.20 5.04 13.65
CA GLU A 87 3.80 5.38 13.63
C GLU A 87 3.37 5.66 12.19
N PRO A 88 2.09 5.49 11.88
CA PRO A 88 1.65 5.66 10.49
C PRO A 88 2.07 6.97 9.85
N LYS A 89 1.98 8.07 10.56
CA LYS A 89 2.35 9.34 9.99
C LYS A 89 3.84 9.38 9.66
N GLU A 90 4.66 8.84 10.54
CA GLU A 90 6.08 8.83 10.30
C GLU A 90 6.44 7.86 9.19
N LEU A 91 5.73 6.74 9.13
CA LEU A 91 5.99 5.76 8.10
C LEU A 91 5.73 6.35 6.72
N ILE A 92 4.64 7.08 6.58
CA ILE A 92 4.32 7.73 5.32
C ILE A 92 5.48 8.66 4.92
N GLY A 93 5.99 9.42 5.87
CA GLY A 93 7.10 10.32 5.58
C GLY A 93 8.35 9.56 5.15
N HIS A 94 8.64 8.44 5.80
CA HIS A 94 9.82 7.66 5.43
C HIS A 94 9.70 7.09 4.03
N VAL A 95 8.51 6.60 3.67
CA VAL A 95 8.31 6.05 2.34
C VAL A 95 8.38 7.17 1.31
N HIS A 96 7.80 8.31 1.62
CA HIS A 96 7.84 9.46 0.71
C HIS A 96 9.30 9.85 0.44
N ASP A 97 10.11 9.90 1.49
CA ASP A 97 11.50 10.26 1.33
C ASP A 97 12.25 9.22 0.52
N ALA A 98 11.92 7.95 0.70
CA ALA A 98 12.57 6.90 -0.07
C ALA A 98 12.24 7.02 -1.54
N ILE A 99 10.99 7.35 -1.87
CA ILE A 99 10.57 7.52 -3.25
C ILE A 99 11.29 8.69 -3.88
N TYR A 100 11.33 9.82 -3.20
CA TYR A 100 11.98 10.98 -3.78
C TYR A 100 13.48 10.80 -3.90
N ARG A 101 14.08 10.08 -2.96
CA ARG A 101 15.49 9.80 -3.07
C ARG A 101 15.76 8.89 -4.24
N PHE A 102 14.87 7.93 -4.48
CA PHE A 102 15.00 7.03 -5.61
C PHE A 102 14.85 7.78 -6.93
N MET A 103 13.86 8.67 -7.00
CA MET A 103 13.62 9.38 -8.25
C MET A 103 14.73 10.33 -8.61
N GLY A 104 15.39 10.88 -7.62
CA GLY A 104 16.45 11.83 -7.88
C GLY A 104 15.95 13.04 -8.63
N SER A 105 16.47 13.26 -9.80
CA SER A 105 16.09 14.44 -10.57
C SER A 105 14.96 14.16 -11.56
N ALA A 106 14.43 12.94 -11.57
CA ALA A 106 13.36 12.63 -12.50
C ALA A 106 12.08 13.33 -12.08
N GLU A 107 11.22 13.58 -13.06
CA GLU A 107 9.95 14.20 -12.78
C GLU A 107 8.94 13.18 -12.38
N GLN A 108 8.04 13.58 -11.50
CA GLN A 108 6.97 12.72 -11.10
C GLN A 108 5.89 12.70 -12.18
N PHE A 109 5.55 11.51 -12.66
CA PHE A 109 4.58 11.41 -13.71
C PHE A 109 3.18 11.16 -13.20
N ASP A 110 3.01 10.66 -12.02
CA ASP A 110 1.70 10.29 -11.54
C ASP A 110 1.57 10.75 -10.12
N ASP A 111 0.33 10.88 -9.67
CA ASP A 111 0.09 11.29 -8.30
C ASP A 111 0.51 10.19 -7.37
N ILE A 112 1.09 10.57 -6.27
CA ILE A 112 1.49 9.64 -5.25
C ILE A 112 0.57 9.83 -4.06
N THR A 113 -0.26 8.85 -3.81
CA THR A 113 -1.19 8.88 -2.70
C THR A 113 -0.96 7.65 -1.83
N MET A 114 -0.89 7.86 -0.55
CA MET A 114 -0.62 6.77 0.38
C MET A 114 -1.48 6.94 1.61
N LEU A 115 -1.90 5.82 2.17
CA LEU A 115 -2.67 5.82 3.40
C LEU A 115 -2.17 4.69 4.26
N CYS A 116 -1.92 4.98 5.52
CA CYS A 116 -1.50 3.94 6.45
C CYS A 116 -2.40 3.99 7.66
N LEU A 117 -2.83 2.80 8.08
CA LEU A 117 -3.70 2.68 9.23
C LEU A 117 -3.12 1.66 10.18
N ARG A 118 -3.09 1.98 11.47
CA ARG A 118 -2.74 1.00 12.47
C ARG A 118 -3.92 0.84 13.40
N TYR A 119 -4.29 -0.41 13.66
CA TYR A 119 -5.43 -0.70 14.50
C TYR A 119 -4.93 -0.89 15.93
N TYR A 120 -5.47 -0.14 16.85
CA TYR A 120 -5.04 -0.21 18.23
C TYR A 120 -6.02 -0.99 19.12
N GLY A 121 -7.05 -1.53 18.51
CA GLY A 121 -8.03 -2.29 19.25
C GLY A 121 -9.29 -1.49 19.48
N ALA A 122 -10.31 -2.18 19.95
CA ALA A 122 -11.57 -1.52 20.23
C ALA A 122 -11.38 -0.60 21.42
N GLN A 123 -11.94 0.60 21.33
CA GLN A 123 -11.82 1.54 22.41
C GLN A 123 -13.05 1.54 23.24
N ASP A 124 -12.88 1.67 24.55
CA ASP A 124 -13.97 1.82 25.45
C ASP A 124 -14.47 3.24 25.34
N PRO A 125 -15.72 3.49 24.94
CA PRO A 125 -16.17 4.86 24.79
C PRO A 125 -16.05 5.68 26.07
N GLU A 126 -16.09 5.02 27.22
CA GLU A 126 -15.99 5.77 28.44
C GLU A 126 -14.59 6.23 28.73
N LYS A 127 -13.62 5.75 28.01
CA LYS A 127 -12.26 6.18 28.20
C LYS A 127 -11.81 7.19 27.18
N LEU A 128 -12.68 7.60 26.32
CA LEU A 128 -12.29 8.56 25.27
C LEU A 128 -12.36 9.99 25.75
#